data_6cdbe2dd27a089e4797b1ed745c3c448
#
_entry.id   6cdbe2dd27a089e4797b1ed745c3c448
#
_cell.length_a   1.000
_cell.length_b   1.000
_cell.length_c   1.000
_cell.angle_alpha   90.00
_cell.angle_beta   90.00
_cell.angle_gamma   90.00
#
_symmetry.space_group_name_H-M   'P 1'
#
loop_
_entity.id
_entity.type
_entity.pdbx_description
1 polymer ?
#
loop_
_entity_poly.entity_id
_entity_poly.type
_entity_poly.pdbx_seq_one_letter_code
_entity_poly.pdbx_strand_id
1 'polypeptide(L)'
;MKVGEDSNGSLLIDNLSLTTSAASIGNNAEGSITLTNHTNWQFDTPSSNIFLGTNEGSGTLYVLEGSKISGLQSIRVGEFYGDARGTLVIDGESSSVTSKIAIIGDQGTGKVSVTNGGTLTSLTQMNIGYVDAHSSLSANQSSYGEVLVADKNSTVNAPYILLGGYNTSSVSDTTGILTVSNDGVINANSYIWVGVSSNGTGMLNIGGAQGEAAQPAGSINTPRIYLGGTNASTTSILNFNHTNADFVLTSYIDGKGQVNQVGSGTTTLSGSNIYTGDTYITKGSLRAGKVDTFSPNSDYIVDSGGDLDLNGYSQTLKTLALAGTATLSAYENGHEFTPTTLTINGNYTANDGLLVMHTVLGDDNSVTDKLIVKGDTSGSTRVMVNNAGGLGADTLEGIKIVEVDGLSEGVFSKEGRIVAGPYNYNVVKSDNQNWFLTSEIPAGP
;
A
#
# COMPACT_ATOMS: atom_id res chain seq x y z
N MET A 1 -27.01 -19.16 21.63
CA MET A 1 -26.40 -18.56 22.86
C MET A 1 -26.62 -17.05 22.80
N LYS A 2 -27.00 -16.39 23.91
CA LYS A 2 -27.22 -14.95 23.97
C LYS A 2 -26.56 -14.38 25.22
N VAL A 3 -25.78 -13.29 25.08
CA VAL A 3 -25.09 -12.60 26.18
C VAL A 3 -25.15 -11.10 25.93
N GLY A 4 -25.61 -10.34 26.93
CA GLY A 4 -25.85 -8.88 26.79
C GLY A 4 -27.05 -8.57 25.88
N GLU A 5 -28.21 -9.20 26.11
CA GLU A 5 -29.43 -9.01 25.31
C GLU A 5 -30.14 -7.71 25.66
N ASP A 6 -30.60 -7.57 26.87
CA ASP A 6 -31.28 -6.38 27.38
C ASP A 6 -30.63 -5.82 28.68
N SER A 7 -29.57 -6.46 29.12
CA SER A 7 -28.70 -6.06 30.22
C SER A 7 -27.29 -6.57 30.04
N ASN A 8 -26.34 -5.89 30.63
CA ASN A 8 -24.92 -6.26 30.50
C ASN A 8 -24.66 -7.68 30.99
N GLY A 9 -23.85 -8.43 30.23
CA GLY A 9 -23.52 -9.81 30.55
C GLY A 9 -22.12 -10.20 30.07
N SER A 10 -21.50 -11.09 30.83
CA SER A 10 -20.22 -11.69 30.44
C SER A 10 -20.22 -13.20 30.67
N LEU A 11 -19.51 -13.93 29.82
CA LEU A 11 -19.38 -15.36 29.88
C LEU A 11 -17.92 -15.77 29.62
N LEU A 12 -17.34 -16.51 30.54
CA LEU A 12 -16.07 -17.19 30.36
C LEU A 12 -16.31 -18.65 30.04
N ILE A 13 -15.72 -19.17 28.96
CA ILE A 13 -15.75 -20.58 28.58
C ILE A 13 -14.30 -21.06 28.55
N ASP A 14 -13.99 -21.95 29.47
CA ASP A 14 -12.64 -22.39 29.76
C ASP A 14 -12.50 -23.89 29.54
N ASN A 15 -11.59 -24.30 28.65
CA ASN A 15 -11.26 -25.71 28.35
C ASN A 15 -12.50 -26.61 28.08
N LEU A 16 -13.42 -26.13 27.27
CA LEU A 16 -14.68 -26.77 26.99
C LEU A 16 -14.88 -27.01 25.48
N SER A 17 -15.52 -28.12 25.15
CA SER A 17 -16.07 -28.33 23.81
C SER A 17 -17.58 -28.12 23.86
N LEU A 18 -18.10 -27.24 23.03
CA LEU A 18 -19.52 -26.96 22.97
C LEU A 18 -20.02 -26.85 21.53
N THR A 19 -21.28 -27.11 21.33
CA THR A 19 -21.97 -26.97 20.04
C THR A 19 -23.21 -26.12 20.18
N THR A 20 -23.40 -25.16 19.29
CA THR A 20 -24.57 -24.29 19.24
C THR A 20 -25.00 -24.02 17.81
N SER A 21 -26.22 -23.57 17.60
CA SER A 21 -26.73 -23.23 16.28
C SER A 21 -26.57 -21.74 15.93
N ALA A 22 -26.48 -20.85 16.92
CA ALA A 22 -26.26 -19.43 16.72
C ALA A 22 -25.80 -18.76 18.02
N ALA A 23 -25.18 -17.57 17.90
CA ALA A 23 -24.84 -16.73 19.03
C ALA A 23 -25.08 -15.24 18.74
N SER A 24 -25.54 -14.50 19.75
CA SER A 24 -25.66 -13.05 19.75
C SER A 24 -24.99 -12.51 21.02
N ILE A 25 -24.08 -11.57 20.85
CA ILE A 25 -23.28 -11.00 21.93
C ILE A 25 -23.42 -9.48 21.84
N GLY A 26 -24.03 -8.85 22.86
CA GLY A 26 -24.29 -7.41 22.89
C GLY A 26 -25.39 -7.00 21.92
N ASN A 27 -26.65 -7.34 22.22
CA ASN A 27 -27.80 -6.97 21.36
C ASN A 27 -28.31 -5.55 21.64
N ASN A 28 -28.90 -5.29 22.80
CA ASN A 28 -29.31 -3.94 23.24
C ASN A 28 -28.47 -3.43 24.42
N ALA A 29 -27.50 -4.21 24.84
CA ALA A 29 -26.64 -3.96 26.00
C ALA A 29 -25.21 -4.40 25.73
N GLU A 30 -24.33 -4.28 26.70
CA GLU A 30 -22.96 -4.80 26.58
C GLU A 30 -22.91 -6.32 26.81
N GLY A 31 -22.32 -7.05 25.91
CA GLY A 31 -22.09 -8.48 26.01
C GLY A 31 -20.64 -8.85 25.75
N SER A 32 -20.11 -9.80 26.52
CA SER A 32 -18.78 -10.36 26.21
C SER A 32 -18.73 -11.87 26.41
N ILE A 33 -18.03 -12.54 25.50
CA ILE A 33 -17.66 -13.94 25.65
C ILE A 33 -16.15 -14.06 25.53
N THR A 34 -15.54 -14.80 26.47
CA THR A 34 -14.12 -15.15 26.41
C THR A 34 -13.99 -16.66 26.30
N LEU A 35 -13.29 -17.12 25.25
CA LEU A 35 -12.89 -18.51 25.09
C LEU A 35 -11.40 -18.60 25.42
N THR A 36 -11.05 -19.54 26.29
CA THR A 36 -9.67 -19.74 26.74
C THR A 36 -9.32 -21.23 26.91
N ASN A 37 -8.03 -21.53 27.10
CA ASN A 37 -7.53 -22.89 27.35
C ASN A 37 -8.01 -23.95 26.34
N HIS A 38 -7.80 -23.71 25.03
CA HIS A 38 -8.19 -24.65 23.98
C HIS A 38 -9.68 -24.97 23.89
N THR A 39 -10.54 -24.06 24.30
CA THR A 39 -12.01 -24.18 24.11
C THR A 39 -12.33 -24.37 22.63
N ASN A 40 -13.18 -25.38 22.32
CA ASN A 40 -13.64 -25.66 20.98
C ASN A 40 -15.14 -25.35 20.84
N TRP A 41 -15.49 -24.30 20.11
CA TRP A 41 -16.88 -23.91 19.87
C TRP A 41 -17.27 -24.21 18.43
N GLN A 42 -18.12 -25.22 18.27
CA GLN A 42 -18.57 -25.68 16.96
C GLN A 42 -20.01 -25.25 16.71
N PHE A 43 -20.29 -24.91 15.47
CA PHE A 43 -21.63 -24.62 14.96
C PHE A 43 -22.07 -25.72 14.02
N ASP A 44 -23.31 -26.21 14.19
CA ASP A 44 -23.79 -27.48 13.62
C ASP A 44 -24.89 -27.31 12.56
N THR A 45 -25.30 -26.07 12.25
CA THR A 45 -26.32 -25.82 11.24
C THR A 45 -25.81 -25.02 10.05
N PRO A 46 -26.33 -25.26 8.84
CA PRO A 46 -25.91 -24.51 7.64
C PRO A 46 -26.18 -23.00 7.68
N SER A 47 -26.99 -22.52 8.64
CA SER A 47 -27.34 -21.12 8.84
C SER A 47 -26.77 -20.52 10.13
N SER A 48 -25.77 -21.15 10.71
CA SER A 48 -25.16 -20.73 11.98
C SER A 48 -24.42 -19.40 11.83
N ASN A 49 -24.79 -18.45 12.69
CA ASN A 49 -24.16 -17.13 12.68
C ASN A 49 -23.73 -16.73 14.10
N ILE A 50 -22.66 -15.92 14.17
CA ILE A 50 -22.31 -15.12 15.33
C ILE A 50 -22.54 -13.65 14.98
N PHE A 51 -23.25 -12.95 15.87
CA PHE A 51 -23.48 -11.51 15.81
C PHE A 51 -22.79 -10.84 17.01
N LEU A 52 -21.92 -9.86 16.75
CA LEU A 52 -21.22 -9.08 17.76
C LEU A 52 -21.67 -7.62 17.67
N GLY A 53 -22.37 -7.13 18.68
CA GLY A 53 -22.97 -5.80 18.69
C GLY A 53 -24.06 -5.69 17.63
N THR A 54 -25.30 -5.85 18.06
CA THR A 54 -26.50 -5.65 17.22
C THR A 54 -27.40 -4.59 17.84
N ASN A 55 -28.23 -3.97 17.03
CA ASN A 55 -29.07 -2.84 17.44
C ASN A 55 -28.21 -1.68 17.99
N GLU A 56 -28.37 -1.32 19.26
CA GLU A 56 -27.57 -0.29 19.93
C GLU A 56 -26.56 -0.90 20.92
N GLY A 57 -26.35 -2.23 20.84
CA GLY A 57 -25.52 -2.97 21.78
C GLY A 57 -24.05 -3.01 21.42
N SER A 58 -23.23 -3.39 22.38
CA SER A 58 -21.79 -3.59 22.22
C SER A 58 -21.42 -5.05 22.51
N GLY A 59 -20.90 -5.76 21.52
CA GLY A 59 -20.54 -7.18 21.64
C GLY A 59 -19.03 -7.41 21.48
N THR A 60 -18.42 -8.11 22.43
CA THR A 60 -17.02 -8.47 22.36
C THR A 60 -16.83 -9.99 22.47
N LEU A 61 -16.03 -10.54 21.56
CA LEU A 61 -15.66 -11.95 21.56
C LEU A 61 -14.14 -12.07 21.59
N TYR A 62 -13.64 -12.72 22.63
CA TYR A 62 -12.22 -13.08 22.76
C TYR A 62 -12.03 -14.56 22.48
N VAL A 63 -11.11 -14.88 21.57
CA VAL A 63 -10.70 -16.24 21.21
C VAL A 63 -9.21 -16.37 21.50
N LEU A 64 -8.89 -16.91 22.68
CA LEU A 64 -7.55 -16.86 23.26
C LEU A 64 -7.00 -18.29 23.50
N GLU A 65 -5.69 -18.36 23.71
CA GLU A 65 -5.00 -19.57 24.23
C GLU A 65 -5.35 -20.86 23.46
N GLY A 66 -5.28 -20.79 22.13
CA GLY A 66 -5.51 -21.94 21.25
C GLY A 66 -6.99 -22.33 21.09
N SER A 67 -7.92 -21.47 21.53
CA SER A 67 -9.35 -21.71 21.37
C SER A 67 -9.79 -21.57 19.92
N LYS A 68 -10.83 -22.30 19.53
CA LYS A 68 -11.27 -22.40 18.14
C LYS A 68 -12.77 -22.24 17.98
N ILE A 69 -13.16 -21.54 16.93
CA ILE A 69 -14.54 -21.44 16.48
C ILE A 69 -14.63 -21.93 15.03
N SER A 70 -15.56 -22.84 14.76
CA SER A 70 -15.74 -23.42 13.43
C SER A 70 -17.20 -23.73 13.08
N GLY A 71 -17.47 -24.00 11.80
CA GLY A 71 -18.81 -24.38 11.33
C GLY A 71 -19.75 -23.19 11.09
N LEU A 72 -19.26 -21.95 11.13
CA LEU A 72 -20.05 -20.76 10.91
C LEU A 72 -20.41 -20.53 9.44
N GLN A 73 -21.66 -20.19 9.16
CA GLN A 73 -22.08 -19.56 7.91
C GLN A 73 -21.57 -18.13 7.83
N SER A 74 -21.77 -17.34 8.92
CA SER A 74 -21.17 -16.01 8.99
C SER A 74 -20.78 -15.61 10.41
N ILE A 75 -19.72 -14.76 10.46
CA ILE A 75 -19.45 -13.94 11.62
C ILE A 75 -19.65 -12.48 11.23
N ARG A 76 -20.47 -11.75 11.99
CA ARG A 76 -20.81 -10.36 11.74
C ARG A 76 -20.44 -9.51 12.95
N VAL A 77 -19.63 -8.50 12.72
CA VAL A 77 -19.02 -7.67 13.75
C VAL A 77 -19.51 -6.23 13.58
N GLY A 78 -20.38 -5.74 14.49
CA GLY A 78 -21.07 -4.45 14.38
C GLY A 78 -22.19 -4.50 13.35
N GLU A 79 -23.33 -5.16 13.71
CA GLU A 79 -24.43 -5.40 12.78
C GLU A 79 -25.69 -4.60 13.17
N PHE A 80 -26.37 -4.09 12.15
CA PHE A 80 -27.66 -3.37 12.21
C PHE A 80 -27.70 -2.13 13.11
N TYR A 81 -27.94 -0.97 12.49
CA TYR A 81 -28.15 0.36 13.07
C TYR A 81 -26.89 1.04 13.67
N GLY A 82 -26.76 2.32 13.39
CA GLY A 82 -25.57 3.17 13.51
C GLY A 82 -24.75 3.15 14.80
N ASP A 83 -25.29 2.69 15.91
CA ASP A 83 -24.59 2.65 17.20
C ASP A 83 -24.13 1.25 17.63
N ALA A 84 -24.45 0.22 16.85
CA ALA A 84 -23.98 -1.14 17.12
C ALA A 84 -22.44 -1.23 17.03
N ARG A 85 -21.82 -1.83 18.05
CA ARG A 85 -20.36 -1.98 18.16
C ARG A 85 -19.97 -3.44 18.37
N GLY A 86 -19.22 -4.00 17.43
CA GLY A 86 -18.67 -5.34 17.55
C GLY A 86 -17.16 -5.32 17.69
N THR A 87 -16.62 -6.19 18.53
CA THR A 87 -15.18 -6.41 18.64
C THR A 87 -14.88 -7.92 18.65
N LEU A 88 -13.96 -8.35 17.79
CA LEU A 88 -13.43 -9.70 17.75
C LEU A 88 -11.93 -9.67 17.98
N VAL A 89 -11.47 -10.39 19.00
CA VAL A 89 -10.05 -10.54 19.30
C VAL A 89 -9.67 -12.00 19.15
N ILE A 90 -8.74 -12.29 18.26
CA ILE A 90 -8.17 -13.63 18.06
C ILE A 90 -6.69 -13.51 18.39
N ASP A 91 -6.31 -14.00 19.56
CA ASP A 91 -4.97 -13.81 20.09
C ASP A 91 -4.35 -15.13 20.55
N GLY A 92 -3.10 -15.32 20.21
CA GLY A 92 -2.29 -16.47 20.61
C GLY A 92 -2.24 -17.59 19.58
N GLU A 93 -1.15 -18.37 19.64
CA GLU A 93 -0.93 -19.50 18.73
C GLU A 93 -2.09 -20.48 18.76
N SER A 94 -2.50 -20.97 17.60
CA SER A 94 -3.60 -21.89 17.39
C SER A 94 -5.01 -21.36 17.74
N SER A 95 -5.13 -20.11 18.20
CA SER A 95 -6.43 -19.45 18.34
C SER A 95 -7.00 -19.16 16.96
N SER A 96 -8.24 -19.57 16.69
CA SER A 96 -8.78 -19.45 15.34
C SER A 96 -10.29 -19.27 15.24
N VAL A 97 -10.71 -18.51 14.24
CA VAL A 97 -12.12 -18.40 13.83
C VAL A 97 -12.22 -18.73 12.34
N THR A 98 -13.10 -19.68 12.02
CA THR A 98 -13.40 -20.06 10.64
C THR A 98 -14.88 -19.88 10.36
N SER A 99 -15.19 -19.09 9.32
CA SER A 99 -16.55 -18.86 8.84
C SER A 99 -16.60 -18.98 7.31
N LYS A 100 -17.78 -19.16 6.75
CA LYS A 100 -17.93 -19.09 5.28
C LYS A 100 -17.80 -17.64 4.81
N ILE A 101 -18.40 -16.70 5.53
CA ILE A 101 -18.33 -15.25 5.25
C ILE A 101 -17.97 -14.51 6.55
N ALA A 102 -17.08 -13.53 6.46
CA ALA A 102 -16.80 -12.60 7.54
C ALA A 102 -17.22 -11.17 7.11
N ILE A 103 -18.01 -10.49 7.94
CA ILE A 103 -18.48 -9.13 7.71
C ILE A 103 -18.13 -8.28 8.93
N ILE A 104 -17.32 -7.26 8.71
CA ILE A 104 -16.79 -6.39 9.76
C ILE A 104 -17.28 -4.96 9.49
N GLY A 105 -18.08 -4.39 10.41
CA GLY A 105 -18.81 -3.15 10.20
C GLY A 105 -19.96 -3.37 9.22
N ASP A 106 -20.99 -4.12 9.65
CA ASP A 106 -22.21 -4.36 8.89
C ASP A 106 -23.27 -3.36 9.30
N GLN A 107 -23.25 -2.17 8.73
CA GLN A 107 -24.11 -1.04 9.08
C GLN A 107 -23.89 -0.48 10.51
N GLY A 108 -22.82 -0.87 11.15
CA GLY A 108 -22.37 -0.42 12.45
C GLY A 108 -20.85 -0.29 12.48
N THR A 109 -20.28 -0.32 13.67
CA THR A 109 -18.82 -0.29 13.88
C THR A 109 -18.31 -1.68 14.23
N GLY A 110 -17.44 -2.24 13.40
CA GLY A 110 -16.80 -3.53 13.62
C GLY A 110 -15.27 -3.40 13.71
N LYS A 111 -14.69 -4.02 14.73
CA LYS A 111 -13.23 -4.09 14.89
C LYS A 111 -12.78 -5.52 15.08
N VAL A 112 -11.73 -5.90 14.39
CA VAL A 112 -11.12 -7.22 14.49
C VAL A 112 -9.61 -7.06 14.68
N SER A 113 -9.06 -7.78 15.66
CA SER A 113 -7.61 -7.95 15.80
C SER A 113 -7.22 -9.42 15.76
N VAL A 114 -6.19 -9.72 14.98
CA VAL A 114 -5.59 -11.05 14.84
C VAL A 114 -4.12 -10.91 15.18
N THR A 115 -3.74 -11.39 16.36
CA THR A 115 -2.43 -11.12 16.96
C THR A 115 -1.80 -12.37 17.56
N ASN A 116 -0.48 -12.32 17.78
CA ASN A 116 0.28 -13.36 18.49
C ASN A 116 0.08 -14.79 17.94
N GLY A 117 -0.07 -14.94 16.62
CA GLY A 117 -0.24 -16.25 15.97
C GLY A 117 -1.70 -16.68 15.79
N GLY A 118 -2.67 -15.78 16.03
CA GLY A 118 -4.08 -16.03 15.77
C GLY A 118 -4.42 -16.16 14.28
N THR A 119 -5.53 -16.79 13.96
CA THR A 119 -5.98 -17.00 12.57
C THR A 119 -7.46 -16.70 12.38
N LEU A 120 -7.77 -15.84 11.42
CA LEU A 120 -9.13 -15.63 10.93
C LEU A 120 -9.25 -16.14 9.48
N THR A 121 -10.16 -17.07 9.25
CA THR A 121 -10.41 -17.61 7.90
C THR A 121 -11.84 -17.38 7.47
N SER A 122 -12.00 -16.72 6.33
CA SER A 122 -13.27 -16.64 5.61
C SER A 122 -13.17 -17.47 4.33
N LEU A 123 -14.02 -18.50 4.20
CA LEU A 123 -13.89 -19.49 3.13
C LEU A 123 -14.31 -18.96 1.75
N THR A 124 -15.13 -17.92 1.71
CA THR A 124 -15.61 -17.35 0.44
C THR A 124 -15.26 -15.89 0.27
N GLN A 125 -15.56 -15.04 1.27
CA GLN A 125 -15.40 -13.59 1.14
C GLN A 125 -15.31 -12.92 2.51
N MET A 126 -14.48 -11.88 2.61
CA MET A 126 -14.41 -10.98 3.75
C MET A 126 -14.79 -9.57 3.32
N ASN A 127 -15.76 -8.96 4.01
CA ASN A 127 -16.17 -7.59 3.79
C ASN A 127 -15.81 -6.73 5.01
N ILE A 128 -15.17 -5.61 4.79
CA ILE A 128 -14.73 -4.68 5.83
C ILE A 128 -15.31 -3.30 5.50
N GLY A 129 -16.22 -2.80 6.36
CA GLY A 129 -17.06 -1.63 6.06
C GLY A 129 -18.12 -1.97 5.03
N TYR A 130 -19.20 -2.63 5.45
CA TYR A 130 -20.20 -3.23 4.57
C TYR A 130 -21.59 -2.62 4.77
N VAL A 131 -22.31 -2.41 3.69
CA VAL A 131 -23.75 -2.11 3.71
C VAL A 131 -24.45 -2.98 2.66
N ASP A 132 -25.45 -3.72 3.08
CA ASP A 132 -26.26 -4.54 2.18
C ASP A 132 -27.20 -3.66 1.34
N ALA A 133 -27.15 -3.83 0.02
CA ALA A 133 -28.04 -3.13 -0.91
C ALA A 133 -29.52 -3.49 -0.79
N HIS A 134 -29.83 -4.57 -0.06
CA HIS A 134 -31.22 -5.04 0.15
C HIS A 134 -31.87 -4.49 1.41
N SER A 135 -31.12 -3.79 2.25
CA SER A 135 -31.73 -3.13 3.42
C SER A 135 -32.57 -1.96 2.94
N SER A 136 -33.88 -1.99 3.17
CA SER A 136 -34.80 -0.86 2.99
C SER A 136 -34.52 0.30 3.96
N LEU A 137 -33.34 0.33 4.55
CA LEU A 137 -32.91 1.26 5.58
C LEU A 137 -32.40 2.55 4.95
N SER A 138 -32.76 3.64 5.58
CA SER A 138 -32.57 5.01 5.11
C SER A 138 -31.17 5.32 4.58
N ALA A 139 -31.09 6.18 3.58
CA ALA A 139 -29.90 6.65 2.87
C ALA A 139 -28.79 7.34 3.74
N ASN A 140 -28.87 7.26 5.06
CA ASN A 140 -27.99 7.97 6.01
C ASN A 140 -27.24 7.04 6.97
N GLN A 141 -27.12 5.75 6.66
CA GLN A 141 -26.35 4.83 7.53
C GLN A 141 -24.90 4.75 7.09
N SER A 142 -24.01 4.97 8.04
CA SER A 142 -22.57 4.76 7.88
C SER A 142 -22.16 3.39 8.40
N SER A 143 -21.15 2.80 7.78
CA SER A 143 -20.52 1.56 8.22
C SER A 143 -19.04 1.79 8.41
N TYR A 144 -18.49 1.27 9.51
CA TYR A 144 -17.06 1.32 9.79
C TYR A 144 -16.54 -0.07 10.14
N GLY A 145 -15.64 -0.59 9.33
CA GLY A 145 -14.93 -1.85 9.58
C GLY A 145 -13.44 -1.64 9.66
N GLU A 146 -12.81 -2.24 10.65
CA GLU A 146 -11.36 -2.19 10.84
C GLU A 146 -10.82 -3.58 11.20
N VAL A 147 -9.80 -4.02 10.48
CA VAL A 147 -9.09 -5.28 10.74
C VAL A 147 -7.60 -5.02 10.88
N LEU A 148 -7.04 -5.43 11.99
CA LEU A 148 -5.60 -5.46 12.25
C LEU A 148 -5.10 -6.90 12.24
N VAL A 149 -4.04 -7.15 11.46
CA VAL A 149 -3.29 -8.41 11.45
C VAL A 149 -1.87 -8.08 11.84
N ALA A 150 -1.45 -8.48 13.03
CA ALA A 150 -0.14 -8.14 13.53
C ALA A 150 0.52 -9.32 14.24
N ASP A 151 1.82 -9.29 14.28
CA ASP A 151 2.72 -10.24 14.89
C ASP A 151 2.89 -11.54 14.09
N LYS A 152 4.07 -12.10 14.25
CA LYS A 152 4.47 -13.32 13.55
C LYS A 152 3.47 -14.47 13.73
N ASN A 153 3.21 -15.20 12.66
CA ASN A 153 2.24 -16.28 12.54
C ASN A 153 0.76 -15.87 12.61
N SER A 154 0.46 -14.59 12.82
CA SER A 154 -0.91 -14.08 12.73
C SER A 154 -1.37 -14.05 11.28
N THR A 155 -2.55 -14.59 10.99
CA THR A 155 -2.97 -14.80 9.59
C THR A 155 -4.44 -14.47 9.37
N VAL A 156 -4.72 -13.76 8.29
CA VAL A 156 -6.06 -13.60 7.74
C VAL A 156 -6.10 -14.28 6.36
N ASN A 157 -7.07 -15.18 6.17
CA ASN A 157 -7.27 -15.89 4.93
C ASN A 157 -8.66 -15.63 4.36
N ALA A 158 -8.74 -15.20 3.09
CA ALA A 158 -9.99 -15.12 2.34
C ALA A 158 -9.70 -15.15 0.83
N PRO A 159 -10.55 -15.75 -0.01
CA PRO A 159 -10.37 -15.64 -1.46
C PRO A 159 -10.50 -14.19 -1.95
N TYR A 160 -11.47 -13.46 -1.42
CA TYR A 160 -11.75 -12.06 -1.74
C TYR A 160 -11.81 -11.24 -0.46
N ILE A 161 -11.16 -10.07 -0.45
CA ILE A 161 -11.26 -9.08 0.62
C ILE A 161 -11.74 -7.77 0.01
N LEU A 162 -12.83 -7.22 0.53
CA LEU A 162 -13.50 -6.02 0.04
C LEU A 162 -13.50 -4.96 1.13
N LEU A 163 -12.94 -3.79 0.84
CA LEU A 163 -12.81 -2.66 1.77
C LEU A 163 -13.69 -1.50 1.35
N GLY A 164 -14.53 -0.97 2.25
CA GLY A 164 -15.37 0.19 1.99
C GLY A 164 -16.53 -0.12 1.04
N GLY A 165 -17.36 -1.08 1.43
CA GLY A 165 -18.58 -1.47 0.73
C GLY A 165 -18.60 -2.88 0.15
N TYR A 166 -19.73 -3.22 -0.43
CA TYR A 166 -19.95 -4.48 -1.15
C TYR A 166 -20.54 -4.25 -2.54
N ASN A 167 -21.40 -3.26 -2.68
CA ASN A 167 -22.09 -2.96 -3.92
C ASN A 167 -21.75 -1.57 -4.44
N THR A 168 -21.38 -1.48 -5.70
CA THR A 168 -21.01 -0.23 -6.37
C THR A 168 -22.12 0.82 -6.42
N SER A 169 -23.38 0.43 -6.20
CA SER A 169 -24.56 1.30 -6.24
C SER A 169 -25.03 1.82 -4.87
N SER A 170 -24.37 1.43 -3.76
CA SER A 170 -24.74 1.92 -2.43
C SER A 170 -24.36 3.40 -2.27
N VAL A 171 -25.32 4.19 -1.78
CA VAL A 171 -25.12 5.64 -1.49
C VAL A 171 -24.70 5.92 -0.05
N SER A 172 -24.45 4.89 0.74
CA SER A 172 -24.09 4.99 2.15
C SER A 172 -22.58 5.19 2.31
N ASP A 173 -22.18 5.98 3.29
CA ASP A 173 -20.77 6.15 3.66
C ASP A 173 -20.26 4.87 4.31
N THR A 174 -19.36 4.20 3.65
CA THR A 174 -18.74 2.97 4.14
C THR A 174 -17.24 3.18 4.31
N THR A 175 -16.68 2.75 5.43
CA THR A 175 -15.24 2.80 5.66
C THR A 175 -14.72 1.41 6.00
N GLY A 176 -13.78 0.92 5.21
CA GLY A 176 -13.09 -0.35 5.44
C GLY A 176 -11.59 -0.15 5.52
N ILE A 177 -11.00 -0.54 6.65
CA ILE A 177 -9.56 -0.40 6.90
C ILE A 177 -8.97 -1.78 7.19
N LEU A 178 -7.94 -2.15 6.46
CA LEU A 178 -7.16 -3.36 6.69
C LEU A 178 -5.70 -2.97 6.89
N THR A 179 -5.15 -3.35 8.04
CA THR A 179 -3.76 -3.07 8.38
C THR A 179 -3.01 -4.38 8.66
N VAL A 180 -1.84 -4.53 8.05
CA VAL A 180 -0.95 -5.66 8.29
C VAL A 180 0.44 -5.18 8.70
N SER A 181 0.91 -5.64 9.87
CA SER A 181 2.18 -5.19 10.45
C SER A 181 2.90 -6.30 11.22
N ASN A 182 4.13 -6.05 11.62
CA ASN A 182 4.91 -6.90 12.51
C ASN A 182 4.89 -8.38 12.10
N ASP A 183 5.18 -8.68 10.83
CA ASP A 183 5.19 -10.04 10.26
C ASP A 183 3.82 -10.75 10.22
N GLY A 184 2.71 -10.05 10.46
CA GLY A 184 1.37 -10.57 10.18
C GLY A 184 1.19 -10.88 8.70
N VAL A 185 0.27 -11.77 8.34
CA VAL A 185 0.09 -12.27 6.97
C VAL A 185 -1.36 -12.15 6.52
N ILE A 186 -1.57 -11.59 5.35
CA ILE A 186 -2.85 -11.60 4.65
C ILE A 186 -2.73 -12.46 3.40
N ASN A 187 -3.57 -13.49 3.28
CA ASN A 187 -3.70 -14.33 2.09
C ASN A 187 -5.07 -14.09 1.43
N ALA A 188 -5.04 -13.43 0.26
CA ALA A 188 -6.23 -13.21 -0.57
C ALA A 188 -6.01 -13.83 -1.95
N ASN A 189 -6.44 -15.08 -2.11
CA ASN A 189 -6.05 -15.91 -3.26
C ASN A 189 -6.56 -15.39 -4.62
N SER A 190 -7.54 -14.48 -4.63
CA SER A 190 -8.08 -13.88 -5.84
C SER A 190 -7.75 -12.39 -5.95
N TYR A 191 -8.23 -11.57 -5.02
CA TYR A 191 -7.91 -10.13 -5.00
C TYR A 191 -8.29 -9.46 -3.68
N ILE A 192 -7.71 -8.28 -3.49
CA ILE A 192 -8.15 -7.28 -2.50
C ILE A 192 -8.70 -6.08 -3.28
N TRP A 193 -9.95 -5.72 -3.00
CA TRP A 193 -10.60 -4.55 -3.59
C TRP A 193 -10.73 -3.44 -2.54
N VAL A 194 -10.07 -2.33 -2.79
CA VAL A 194 -9.97 -1.19 -1.88
C VAL A 194 -10.87 -0.06 -2.39
N GLY A 195 -11.90 0.32 -1.63
CA GLY A 195 -12.90 1.32 -2.03
C GLY A 195 -13.92 0.74 -3.02
N VAL A 196 -14.89 -0.01 -2.54
CA VAL A 196 -15.85 -0.74 -3.41
C VAL A 196 -17.06 0.11 -3.75
N SER A 197 -17.70 0.72 -2.75
CA SER A 197 -18.94 1.47 -2.93
C SER A 197 -18.71 2.87 -3.49
N SER A 198 -19.75 3.47 -4.06
CA SER A 198 -19.70 4.79 -4.69
C SER A 198 -19.22 5.92 -3.77
N ASN A 199 -19.58 5.87 -2.47
CA ASN A 199 -19.09 6.77 -1.43
C ASN A 199 -18.21 6.02 -0.41
N GLY A 200 -17.65 4.88 -0.82
CA GLY A 200 -16.83 4.05 0.04
C GLY A 200 -15.43 4.61 0.24
N THR A 201 -14.93 4.43 1.44
CA THR A 201 -13.52 4.64 1.78
C THR A 201 -12.88 3.29 2.07
N GLY A 202 -11.91 2.91 1.27
CA GLY A 202 -11.08 1.73 1.49
C GLY A 202 -9.64 2.14 1.77
N MET A 203 -9.03 1.57 2.80
CA MET A 203 -7.62 1.78 3.13
C MET A 203 -6.93 0.44 3.38
N LEU A 204 -5.86 0.19 2.67
CA LEU A 204 -4.97 -0.96 2.88
C LEU A 204 -3.62 -0.42 3.36
N ASN A 205 -3.25 -0.75 4.60
CA ASN A 205 -2.01 -0.28 5.21
C ASN A 205 -1.03 -1.46 5.41
N ILE A 206 0.19 -1.27 4.96
CA ILE A 206 1.31 -2.19 5.18
C ILE A 206 2.29 -1.50 6.12
N GLY A 207 2.43 -2.02 7.34
CA GLY A 207 3.09 -1.37 8.47
C GLY A 207 2.09 -0.67 9.39
N GLY A 208 2.34 0.58 9.75
CA GLY A 208 1.43 1.38 10.57
C GLY A 208 0.16 1.80 9.82
N ALA A 209 -0.94 2.03 10.54
CA ALA A 209 -2.14 2.60 9.97
C ALA A 209 -1.90 4.03 9.46
N GLN A 210 -2.79 4.53 8.61
CA GLN A 210 -2.68 5.89 8.09
C GLN A 210 -2.70 6.92 9.23
N GLY A 211 -1.73 7.83 9.23
CA GLY A 211 -1.56 8.86 10.25
C GLY A 211 -0.85 8.40 11.53
N GLU A 212 -0.59 7.10 11.68
CA GLU A 212 0.16 6.54 12.79
C GLU A 212 1.66 6.40 12.46
N ALA A 213 2.45 6.14 13.49
CA ALA A 213 3.88 5.87 13.30
C ALA A 213 4.11 4.63 12.43
N ALA A 214 5.16 4.67 11.60
CA ALA A 214 5.57 3.52 10.82
C ALA A 214 5.91 2.31 11.71
N GLN A 215 5.48 1.12 11.30
CA GLN A 215 5.72 -0.15 11.97
C GLN A 215 6.47 -1.10 11.01
N PRO A 216 7.11 -2.18 11.50
CA PRO A 216 7.55 -3.24 10.62
C PRO A 216 6.40 -3.76 9.75
N ALA A 217 6.68 -4.07 8.49
CA ALA A 217 5.67 -4.57 7.56
C ALA A 217 5.16 -5.95 7.95
N GLY A 218 3.92 -6.24 7.61
CA GLY A 218 3.44 -7.59 7.41
C GLY A 218 3.45 -7.96 5.92
N SER A 219 3.01 -9.16 5.58
CA SER A 219 3.01 -9.67 4.22
C SER A 219 1.60 -9.70 3.63
N ILE A 220 1.50 -9.42 2.34
CA ILE A 220 0.27 -9.56 1.56
C ILE A 220 0.54 -10.51 0.39
N ASN A 221 -0.19 -11.63 0.40
CA ASN A 221 -0.15 -12.63 -0.65
C ASN A 221 -1.46 -12.56 -1.44
N THR A 222 -1.45 -11.79 -2.52
CA THR A 222 -2.58 -11.67 -3.44
C THR A 222 -2.07 -11.42 -4.85
N PRO A 223 -2.69 -11.96 -5.90
CA PRO A 223 -2.28 -11.66 -7.27
C PRO A 223 -2.65 -10.22 -7.66
N ARG A 224 -3.72 -9.64 -7.08
CA ARG A 224 -4.24 -8.34 -7.50
C ARG A 224 -4.71 -7.49 -6.32
N ILE A 225 -4.35 -6.21 -6.36
CA ILE A 225 -4.93 -5.15 -5.52
C ILE A 225 -5.64 -4.17 -6.47
N TYR A 226 -6.97 -4.10 -6.39
CA TYR A 226 -7.79 -3.19 -7.19
C TYR A 226 -8.16 -1.97 -6.34
N LEU A 227 -7.75 -0.78 -6.79
CA LEU A 227 -7.93 0.48 -6.08
C LEU A 227 -9.08 1.27 -6.69
N GLY A 228 -10.20 1.41 -5.97
CA GLY A 228 -11.27 2.31 -6.32
C GLY A 228 -12.54 1.65 -6.85
N GLY A 229 -13.63 2.35 -6.65
CA GLY A 229 -14.96 2.05 -7.18
C GLY A 229 -15.19 2.67 -8.56
N THR A 230 -16.44 2.57 -9.01
CA THR A 230 -16.85 3.08 -10.33
C THR A 230 -17.04 4.59 -10.38
N ASN A 231 -17.15 5.26 -9.22
CA ASN A 231 -17.48 6.69 -9.11
C ASN A 231 -16.32 7.54 -8.57
N ALA A 232 -16.37 8.84 -8.88
CA ALA A 232 -15.36 9.82 -8.47
C ALA A 232 -15.35 10.12 -6.96
N SER A 233 -16.40 9.77 -6.21
CA SER A 233 -16.50 9.97 -4.77
C SER A 233 -15.93 8.82 -3.93
N THR A 234 -15.45 7.76 -4.56
CA THR A 234 -14.79 6.65 -3.86
C THR A 234 -13.38 7.04 -3.45
N THR A 235 -13.04 6.84 -2.18
CA THR A 235 -11.67 6.97 -1.66
C THR A 235 -11.02 5.60 -1.57
N SER A 236 -9.86 5.45 -2.20
CA SER A 236 -9.13 4.19 -2.25
C SER A 236 -7.64 4.46 -2.09
N ILE A 237 -7.06 3.93 -1.01
CA ILE A 237 -5.69 4.23 -0.63
C ILE A 237 -4.93 2.94 -0.29
N LEU A 238 -3.76 2.79 -0.90
CA LEU A 238 -2.75 1.81 -0.51
C LEU A 238 -1.58 2.57 0.14
N ASN A 239 -1.34 2.32 1.43
CA ASN A 239 -0.26 2.94 2.18
C ASN A 239 0.86 1.94 2.48
N PHE A 240 2.07 2.31 2.15
CA PHE A 240 3.30 1.70 2.62
C PHE A 240 3.85 2.55 3.78
N ASN A 241 3.45 2.20 5.00
CA ASN A 241 3.87 2.90 6.23
C ASN A 241 4.74 1.99 7.08
N HIS A 242 5.84 1.48 6.49
CA HIS A 242 6.71 0.52 7.15
C HIS A 242 8.16 1.00 7.29
N THR A 243 8.91 0.27 8.11
CA THR A 243 10.32 0.53 8.42
C THR A 243 11.30 -0.45 7.77
N ASN A 244 10.82 -1.47 7.06
CA ASN A 244 11.66 -2.51 6.45
C ASN A 244 12.52 -1.94 5.32
N ALA A 245 13.80 -2.33 5.29
CA ALA A 245 14.73 -1.90 4.25
C ALA A 245 14.48 -2.57 2.88
N ASP A 246 13.74 -3.67 2.83
CA ASP A 246 13.60 -4.53 1.65
C ASP A 246 12.23 -5.23 1.54
N PHE A 247 11.14 -4.50 1.80
CA PHE A 247 9.79 -5.04 1.60
C PHE A 247 9.49 -5.17 0.10
N VAL A 248 8.97 -6.33 -0.35
CA VAL A 248 8.62 -6.60 -1.75
C VAL A 248 7.12 -6.86 -1.88
N LEU A 249 6.44 -6.11 -2.76
CA LEU A 249 5.08 -6.36 -3.18
C LEU A 249 5.06 -6.90 -4.62
N THR A 250 4.58 -8.13 -4.78
CA THR A 250 4.51 -8.80 -6.10
C THR A 250 3.16 -8.66 -6.78
N SER A 251 2.15 -8.18 -6.06
CA SER A 251 0.80 -7.97 -6.57
C SER A 251 0.77 -6.99 -7.75
N TYR A 252 -0.11 -7.26 -8.69
CA TYR A 252 -0.52 -6.31 -9.71
C TYR A 252 -1.50 -5.29 -9.11
N ILE A 253 -1.23 -3.99 -9.30
CA ILE A 253 -2.06 -2.90 -8.80
C ILE A 253 -2.72 -2.19 -9.97
N ASP A 254 -4.04 -2.08 -9.95
CA ASP A 254 -4.83 -1.35 -10.93
C ASP A 254 -5.96 -0.54 -10.29
N GLY A 255 -6.74 0.18 -11.10
CA GLY A 255 -7.83 1.04 -10.64
C GLY A 255 -7.48 2.51 -10.61
N LYS A 256 -8.21 3.30 -9.80
CA LYS A 256 -8.11 4.78 -9.79
C LYS A 256 -7.62 5.36 -8.45
N GLY A 257 -7.33 4.50 -7.48
CA GLY A 257 -6.93 4.93 -6.15
C GLY A 257 -5.48 5.37 -6.04
N GLN A 258 -5.14 5.89 -4.89
CA GLN A 258 -3.87 6.49 -4.54
C GLN A 258 -2.91 5.47 -3.93
N VAL A 259 -1.63 5.60 -4.24
CA VAL A 259 -0.54 4.80 -3.66
C VAL A 259 0.42 5.72 -2.92
N ASN A 260 0.72 5.41 -1.66
CA ASN A 260 1.56 6.24 -0.80
C ASN A 260 2.73 5.44 -0.22
N GLN A 261 3.93 5.95 -0.36
CA GLN A 261 5.11 5.57 0.41
C GLN A 261 5.33 6.63 1.49
N VAL A 262 4.96 6.32 2.73
CA VAL A 262 4.99 7.28 3.86
C VAL A 262 5.91 6.84 5.01
N GLY A 263 6.20 5.55 5.10
CA GLY A 263 7.17 5.00 6.05
C GLY A 263 8.62 5.21 5.61
N SER A 264 9.55 5.07 6.54
CA SER A 264 10.99 5.24 6.28
C SER A 264 11.64 4.05 5.55
N GLY A 265 10.90 2.97 5.33
CA GLY A 265 11.40 1.77 4.67
C GLY A 265 11.50 1.88 3.16
N THR A 266 11.92 0.80 2.54
CA THR A 266 11.98 0.64 1.08
C THR A 266 10.92 -0.35 0.62
N THR A 267 10.02 0.09 -0.25
CA THR A 267 9.04 -0.77 -0.92
C THR A 267 9.49 -1.05 -2.34
N THR A 268 9.71 -2.31 -2.67
CA THR A 268 9.99 -2.76 -4.03
C THR A 268 8.72 -3.28 -4.69
N LEU A 269 8.28 -2.63 -5.77
CA LEU A 269 7.16 -3.09 -6.58
C LEU A 269 7.67 -4.04 -7.68
N SER A 270 7.07 -5.21 -7.80
CA SER A 270 7.42 -6.21 -8.83
C SER A 270 6.25 -6.58 -9.75
N GLY A 271 5.03 -6.11 -9.45
CA GLY A 271 3.87 -6.23 -10.32
C GLY A 271 3.98 -5.36 -11.58
N SER A 272 3.15 -5.62 -12.59
CA SER A 272 2.99 -4.71 -13.74
C SER A 272 1.82 -3.78 -13.44
N ASN A 273 2.11 -2.62 -12.83
CA ASN A 273 1.09 -1.74 -12.26
C ASN A 273 0.54 -0.77 -13.30
N ILE A 274 -0.77 -0.53 -13.29
CA ILE A 274 -1.46 0.35 -14.24
C ILE A 274 -2.51 1.27 -13.60
N TYR A 275 -2.51 1.41 -12.28
CA TYR A 275 -3.42 2.31 -11.58
C TYR A 275 -3.24 3.77 -12.06
N THR A 276 -4.33 4.56 -11.99
CA THR A 276 -4.36 5.92 -12.54
C THR A 276 -4.41 7.02 -11.48
N GLY A 277 -4.57 6.66 -10.21
CA GLY A 277 -4.46 7.62 -9.10
C GLY A 277 -3.02 8.05 -8.85
N ASP A 278 -2.85 9.08 -8.05
CA ASP A 278 -1.54 9.65 -7.76
C ASP A 278 -0.66 8.72 -6.90
N THR A 279 0.64 8.83 -7.09
CA THR A 279 1.66 8.18 -6.26
C THR A 279 2.42 9.23 -5.46
N TYR A 280 2.30 9.17 -4.13
CA TYR A 280 3.04 10.06 -3.23
C TYR A 280 4.18 9.30 -2.56
N ILE A 281 5.37 9.87 -2.62
CA ILE A 281 6.56 9.35 -1.94
C ILE A 281 7.04 10.43 -0.99
N THR A 282 6.55 10.40 0.26
CA THR A 282 6.83 11.46 1.24
C THR A 282 8.04 11.12 2.10
N LYS A 283 8.33 9.83 2.27
CA LYS A 283 9.46 9.35 3.07
C LYS A 283 9.88 7.95 2.63
N GLY A 284 11.15 7.60 2.86
CA GLY A 284 11.68 6.31 2.44
C GLY A 284 11.77 6.17 0.93
N SER A 285 11.78 4.95 0.42
CA SER A 285 12.01 4.69 -1.01
C SER A 285 10.91 3.83 -1.64
N LEU A 286 10.44 4.24 -2.80
CA LEU A 286 9.66 3.40 -3.70
C LEU A 286 10.59 2.91 -4.82
N ARG A 287 10.87 1.61 -4.84
CA ARG A 287 11.86 0.96 -5.69
C ARG A 287 11.23 0.12 -6.78
N ALA A 288 11.81 0.15 -7.97
CA ALA A 288 11.45 -0.74 -9.06
C ALA A 288 12.09 -2.12 -8.89
N GLY A 289 11.29 -3.18 -9.01
CA GLY A 289 11.77 -4.57 -9.00
C GLY A 289 11.98 -5.15 -10.40
N LYS A 290 11.54 -4.46 -11.43
CA LYS A 290 11.72 -4.82 -12.85
C LYS A 290 11.47 -3.61 -13.76
N VAL A 291 11.76 -3.77 -15.05
CA VAL A 291 11.42 -2.78 -16.09
C VAL A 291 9.90 -2.55 -16.14
N ASP A 292 9.48 -1.29 -16.27
CA ASP A 292 8.09 -0.86 -16.40
C ASP A 292 7.15 -1.44 -15.31
N THR A 293 7.65 -1.48 -14.07
CA THR A 293 6.82 -1.89 -12.93
C THR A 293 6.00 -0.74 -12.34
N PHE A 294 6.50 0.49 -12.44
CA PHE A 294 5.75 1.67 -12.00
C PHE A 294 4.59 1.96 -12.96
N SER A 295 3.47 2.47 -12.44
CA SER A 295 2.34 2.78 -13.32
C SER A 295 2.65 3.94 -14.26
N PRO A 296 2.56 3.75 -15.58
CA PRO A 296 2.75 4.84 -16.55
C PRO A 296 1.55 5.80 -16.61
N ASN A 297 0.50 5.51 -15.85
CA ASN A 297 -0.74 6.28 -15.82
C ASN A 297 -0.90 7.12 -14.54
N SER A 298 0.05 7.03 -13.60
CA SER A 298 0.04 7.75 -12.32
C SER A 298 0.87 9.03 -12.40
N ASP A 299 0.40 10.07 -11.73
CA ASP A 299 1.17 11.27 -11.44
C ASP A 299 2.02 11.01 -10.19
N TYR A 300 3.35 11.19 -10.27
CA TYR A 300 4.29 10.93 -9.18
C TYR A 300 4.69 12.22 -8.51
N ILE A 301 4.54 12.27 -7.18
CA ILE A 301 4.93 13.37 -6.32
C ILE A 301 5.94 12.85 -5.31
N VAL A 302 7.19 13.32 -5.42
CA VAL A 302 8.30 12.92 -4.53
C VAL A 302 8.66 14.11 -3.66
N ASP A 303 8.26 14.05 -2.38
CA ASP A 303 8.58 15.07 -1.39
C ASP A 303 10.06 15.01 -0.98
N SER A 304 10.55 16.03 -0.30
CA SER A 304 11.97 16.20 0.07
C SER A 304 12.56 15.04 0.90
N GLY A 305 11.72 14.25 1.56
CA GLY A 305 12.13 13.05 2.32
C GLY A 305 12.00 11.73 1.56
N GLY A 306 11.47 11.77 0.33
CA GLY A 306 11.19 10.60 -0.51
C GLY A 306 12.27 10.32 -1.55
N ASP A 307 12.36 9.06 -1.94
CA ASP A 307 13.25 8.58 -3.00
C ASP A 307 12.48 7.68 -3.97
N LEU A 308 12.48 8.05 -5.24
CA LEU A 308 12.01 7.24 -6.35
C LEU A 308 13.21 6.48 -6.93
N ASP A 309 13.35 5.21 -6.59
CA ASP A 309 14.51 4.38 -6.95
C ASP A 309 14.18 3.44 -8.12
N LEU A 310 14.75 3.70 -9.28
CA LEU A 310 14.58 2.85 -10.45
C LEU A 310 15.39 1.55 -10.35
N ASN A 311 16.37 1.48 -9.46
CA ASN A 311 17.18 0.28 -9.21
C ASN A 311 17.78 -0.33 -10.51
N GLY A 312 18.14 0.50 -11.48
CA GLY A 312 18.68 0.05 -12.76
C GLY A 312 17.66 -0.48 -13.77
N TYR A 313 16.37 -0.38 -13.47
CA TYR A 313 15.29 -0.79 -14.37
C TYR A 313 14.60 0.43 -14.98
N SER A 314 14.67 0.59 -16.30
CA SER A 314 14.00 1.68 -17.00
C SER A 314 12.50 1.70 -16.70
N GLN A 315 11.98 2.91 -16.49
CA GLN A 315 10.58 3.14 -16.11
C GLN A 315 9.96 4.23 -16.99
N THR A 316 8.65 4.13 -17.14
CA THR A 316 7.83 5.17 -17.78
C THR A 316 6.80 5.67 -16.78
N LEU A 317 6.70 6.99 -16.59
CA LEU A 317 5.74 7.66 -15.71
C LEU A 317 4.85 8.61 -16.51
N LYS A 318 3.67 8.92 -16.00
CA LYS A 318 2.79 9.94 -16.60
C LYS A 318 3.36 11.34 -16.40
N THR A 319 3.58 11.76 -15.16
CA THR A 319 4.24 13.02 -14.77
C THR A 319 5.14 12.79 -13.57
N LEU A 320 6.06 13.72 -13.31
CA LEU A 320 6.90 13.70 -12.11
C LEU A 320 7.05 15.10 -11.54
N ALA A 321 6.67 15.25 -10.25
CA ALA A 321 7.00 16.41 -9.43
C ALA A 321 8.07 16.00 -8.41
N LEU A 322 9.27 16.53 -8.51
CA LEU A 322 10.44 16.10 -7.74
C LEU A 322 10.93 17.21 -6.79
N ALA A 323 10.77 17.00 -5.50
CA ALA A 323 11.40 17.77 -4.43
C ALA A 323 12.39 16.91 -3.61
N GLY A 324 12.27 15.59 -3.69
CA GLY A 324 13.16 14.60 -3.10
C GLY A 324 14.22 14.11 -4.07
N THR A 325 14.46 12.81 -4.04
CA THR A 325 15.47 12.14 -4.89
C THR A 325 14.82 11.25 -5.94
N ALA A 326 15.39 11.21 -7.14
CA ALA A 326 15.14 10.18 -8.14
C ALA A 326 16.48 9.52 -8.50
N THR A 327 16.62 8.23 -8.16
CA THR A 327 17.84 7.44 -8.39
C THR A 327 17.60 6.51 -9.57
N LEU A 328 18.38 6.66 -10.66
CA LEU A 328 18.15 5.87 -11.88
C LEU A 328 18.81 4.50 -11.79
N SER A 329 20.09 4.45 -11.46
CA SER A 329 20.85 3.21 -11.41
C SER A 329 21.83 3.20 -10.25
N ALA A 330 22.39 2.02 -9.99
CA ALA A 330 23.57 1.83 -9.16
C ALA A 330 24.68 1.21 -10.03
N TYR A 331 25.93 1.54 -9.73
CA TYR A 331 27.10 0.97 -10.38
C TYR A 331 28.07 0.44 -9.33
N GLU A 332 28.51 -0.79 -9.53
CA GLU A 332 29.57 -1.41 -8.73
C GLU A 332 30.85 -1.56 -9.56
N ASN A 333 31.97 -1.13 -9.02
CA ASN A 333 33.27 -1.23 -9.68
C ASN A 333 33.57 -2.68 -10.09
N GLY A 334 33.96 -2.87 -11.37
CA GLY A 334 34.29 -4.18 -11.93
C GLY A 334 33.10 -4.90 -12.61
N HIS A 335 31.90 -4.31 -12.61
CA HIS A 335 30.76 -4.79 -13.36
C HIS A 335 30.52 -3.93 -14.60
N GLU A 336 29.92 -4.53 -15.63
CA GLU A 336 29.50 -3.79 -16.83
C GLU A 336 28.35 -2.87 -16.48
N PHE A 337 28.46 -1.59 -16.87
CA PHE A 337 27.40 -0.62 -16.66
C PHE A 337 26.30 -0.75 -17.73
N THR A 338 25.07 -0.94 -17.31
CA THR A 338 23.89 -0.91 -18.16
C THR A 338 23.09 0.36 -17.86
N PRO A 339 22.89 1.24 -18.85
CA PRO A 339 22.19 2.51 -18.62
C PRO A 339 20.70 2.32 -18.37
N THR A 340 20.17 3.18 -17.54
CA THR A 340 18.75 3.23 -17.15
C THR A 340 18.12 4.49 -17.69
N THR A 341 16.91 4.37 -18.25
CA THR A 341 16.14 5.52 -18.75
C THR A 341 14.89 5.72 -17.90
N LEU A 342 14.69 6.96 -17.43
CA LEU A 342 13.44 7.44 -16.87
C LEU A 342 12.71 8.26 -17.93
N THR A 343 11.57 7.76 -18.40
CA THR A 343 10.72 8.46 -19.37
C THR A 343 9.50 9.06 -18.67
N ILE A 344 9.28 10.35 -18.87
CA ILE A 344 8.10 11.09 -18.39
C ILE A 344 7.24 11.44 -19.61
N ASN A 345 6.05 10.85 -19.73
CA ASN A 345 5.16 11.07 -20.88
C ASN A 345 4.54 12.47 -20.90
N GLY A 346 4.37 13.09 -19.74
CA GLY A 346 3.87 14.45 -19.58
C GLY A 346 4.95 15.38 -19.04
N ASN A 347 4.57 16.24 -18.11
CA ASN A 347 5.44 17.27 -17.57
C ASN A 347 6.33 16.78 -16.42
N TYR A 348 7.51 17.34 -16.34
CA TYR A 348 8.44 17.24 -15.23
C TYR A 348 8.57 18.60 -14.53
N THR A 349 8.29 18.60 -13.23
CA THR A 349 8.48 19.79 -12.39
C THR A 349 9.44 19.47 -11.25
N ALA A 350 10.31 20.39 -10.87
CA ALA A 350 11.19 20.16 -9.74
C ALA A 350 11.27 21.36 -8.81
N ASN A 351 11.42 21.08 -7.52
CA ASN A 351 11.67 22.09 -6.49
C ASN A 351 12.93 21.70 -5.71
N ASP A 352 14.09 22.04 -6.27
CA ASP A 352 15.41 21.65 -5.77
C ASP A 352 15.60 20.12 -5.62
N GLY A 353 14.92 19.35 -6.46
CA GLY A 353 15.02 17.89 -6.46
C GLY A 353 16.39 17.40 -6.88
N LEU A 354 16.75 16.20 -6.44
CA LEU A 354 18.03 15.53 -6.78
C LEU A 354 17.81 14.39 -7.77
N LEU A 355 18.47 14.47 -8.92
CA LEU A 355 18.53 13.40 -9.90
C LEU A 355 19.90 12.71 -9.79
N VAL A 356 19.92 11.42 -9.46
CA VAL A 356 21.15 10.62 -9.33
C VAL A 356 21.29 9.70 -10.53
N MET A 357 22.38 9.84 -11.27
CA MET A 357 22.66 9.10 -12.49
C MET A 357 24.10 8.58 -12.53
N HIS A 358 24.34 7.60 -13.40
CA HIS A 358 25.66 7.07 -13.72
C HIS A 358 25.96 7.28 -15.20
N THR A 359 27.21 7.58 -15.49
CA THR A 359 27.73 7.80 -16.84
C THR A 359 29.13 7.21 -16.94
N VAL A 360 29.42 6.48 -18.00
CA VAL A 360 30.82 6.14 -18.36
C VAL A 360 31.44 7.42 -18.91
N LEU A 361 32.05 8.24 -18.05
CA LEU A 361 32.54 9.55 -18.43
C LEU A 361 33.66 9.45 -19.50
N GLY A 362 33.41 9.93 -20.71
CA GLY A 362 34.26 9.91 -21.87
C GLY A 362 33.85 10.99 -22.88
N ASP A 363 33.85 10.67 -24.16
CA ASP A 363 33.42 11.55 -25.25
C ASP A 363 31.90 11.62 -25.43
N ASP A 364 31.43 12.27 -26.46
CA ASP A 364 29.98 12.50 -26.76
C ASP A 364 29.18 11.19 -26.91
N ASN A 365 29.82 10.06 -27.20
CA ASN A 365 29.19 8.75 -27.39
C ASN A 365 29.15 7.91 -26.11
N SER A 366 29.47 8.49 -24.99
CA SER A 366 29.52 7.81 -23.70
C SER A 366 28.19 7.21 -23.30
N VAL A 367 28.23 6.01 -22.75
CA VAL A 367 27.04 5.32 -22.20
C VAL A 367 26.60 6.02 -20.91
N THR A 368 25.35 6.38 -20.82
CA THR A 368 24.82 7.17 -19.72
C THR A 368 23.38 6.83 -19.40
N ASP A 369 23.01 6.94 -18.12
CA ASP A 369 21.59 7.05 -17.72
C ASP A 369 20.96 8.28 -18.38
N LYS A 370 19.64 8.24 -18.60
CA LYS A 370 18.90 9.34 -19.24
C LYS A 370 17.59 9.66 -18.55
N LEU A 371 17.27 10.95 -18.49
CA LEU A 371 15.93 11.45 -18.27
C LEU A 371 15.34 11.94 -19.61
N ILE A 372 14.20 11.38 -20.01
CA ILE A 372 13.49 11.78 -21.22
C ILE A 372 12.14 12.36 -20.81
N VAL A 373 11.88 13.62 -21.10
CA VAL A 373 10.62 14.32 -20.81
C VAL A 373 9.91 14.64 -22.12
N LYS A 374 8.75 14.03 -22.35
CA LYS A 374 7.95 14.24 -23.55
C LYS A 374 7.17 15.55 -23.50
N GLY A 375 6.81 16.00 -22.30
CA GLY A 375 6.17 17.29 -22.05
C GLY A 375 7.17 18.38 -21.70
N ASP A 376 6.71 19.33 -20.90
CA ASP A 376 7.47 20.50 -20.48
C ASP A 376 8.30 20.23 -19.21
N THR A 377 9.39 20.98 -19.05
CA THR A 377 10.17 20.99 -17.81
C THR A 377 10.07 22.35 -17.13
N SER A 378 10.03 22.38 -15.79
CA SER A 378 10.05 23.60 -14.99
C SER A 378 10.73 23.41 -13.64
N GLY A 379 11.12 24.51 -13.01
CA GLY A 379 11.77 24.52 -11.69
C GLY A 379 13.25 24.16 -11.74
N SER A 380 13.81 23.70 -10.62
CA SER A 380 15.25 23.46 -10.46
C SER A 380 15.53 22.01 -10.01
N THR A 381 16.50 21.40 -10.69
CA THR A 381 16.98 20.04 -10.39
C THR A 381 18.50 20.06 -10.19
N ARG A 382 18.96 19.46 -9.11
CA ARG A 382 20.37 19.15 -8.90
C ARG A 382 20.67 17.79 -9.53
N VAL A 383 21.75 17.69 -10.28
CA VAL A 383 22.13 16.46 -10.99
C VAL A 383 23.45 15.95 -10.42
N MET A 384 23.40 14.81 -9.77
CA MET A 384 24.57 14.06 -9.31
C MET A 384 24.92 13.01 -10.36
N VAL A 385 26.11 13.09 -10.91
CA VAL A 385 26.61 12.11 -11.88
C VAL A 385 27.79 11.36 -11.30
N ASN A 386 27.65 10.06 -11.18
CA ASN A 386 28.69 9.16 -10.74
C ASN A 386 29.38 8.52 -11.96
N ASN A 387 30.71 8.48 -11.94
CA ASN A 387 31.46 7.86 -13.02
C ASN A 387 31.36 6.32 -12.97
N ALA A 388 30.82 5.72 -14.01
CA ALA A 388 30.70 4.26 -14.18
C ALA A 388 31.91 3.66 -14.91
N GLY A 389 33.13 4.05 -14.50
CA GLY A 389 34.39 3.47 -15.02
C GLY A 389 34.98 4.19 -16.23
N GLY A 390 34.50 5.38 -16.60
CA GLY A 390 35.08 6.17 -17.67
C GLY A 390 36.43 6.78 -17.30
N LEU A 391 37.32 6.92 -18.28
CA LEU A 391 38.68 7.46 -18.10
C LEU A 391 38.76 8.96 -18.43
N GLY A 392 37.65 9.54 -18.90
CA GLY A 392 37.59 10.93 -19.35
C GLY A 392 38.04 11.11 -20.76
N ALA A 393 37.40 11.99 -21.50
CA ALA A 393 37.80 12.44 -22.83
C ALA A 393 37.24 13.84 -23.12
N ASP A 394 37.76 14.46 -24.20
CA ASP A 394 37.15 15.69 -24.71
C ASP A 394 35.77 15.43 -25.30
N THR A 395 34.86 16.32 -25.03
CA THR A 395 33.54 16.35 -25.68
C THR A 395 33.48 17.51 -26.67
N LEU A 396 32.76 17.30 -27.77
CA LEU A 396 32.48 18.33 -28.78
C LEU A 396 31.08 18.92 -28.61
N GLU A 397 30.08 18.05 -28.56
CA GLU A 397 28.65 18.42 -28.30
C GLU A 397 28.26 18.15 -26.87
N GLY A 398 28.88 17.17 -26.23
CA GLY A 398 28.62 16.70 -24.88
C GLY A 398 27.80 15.40 -24.82
N ILE A 399 27.79 14.78 -23.66
CA ILE A 399 27.02 13.57 -23.37
C ILE A 399 25.59 13.95 -23.00
N LYS A 400 24.60 13.61 -23.81
CA LYS A 400 23.20 13.98 -23.57
C LYS A 400 22.62 13.17 -22.41
N ILE A 401 22.29 13.84 -21.30
CA ILE A 401 21.73 13.23 -20.09
C ILE A 401 20.26 13.54 -19.87
N VAL A 402 19.74 14.70 -20.36
CA VAL A 402 18.32 15.04 -20.30
C VAL A 402 17.85 15.43 -21.68
N GLU A 403 16.79 14.78 -22.14
CA GLU A 403 16.11 15.08 -23.40
C GLU A 403 14.71 15.63 -23.11
N VAL A 404 14.35 16.74 -23.74
CA VAL A 404 13.06 17.43 -23.54
C VAL A 404 12.41 17.67 -24.89
N ASP A 405 11.20 17.12 -25.08
CA ASP A 405 10.45 17.31 -26.34
C ASP A 405 9.56 18.57 -26.28
N GLY A 406 9.08 18.97 -25.10
CA GLY A 406 8.28 20.16 -24.86
C GLY A 406 9.11 21.42 -24.56
N LEU A 407 8.52 22.37 -23.82
CA LEU A 407 9.23 23.58 -23.38
C LEU A 407 10.26 23.23 -22.31
N SER A 408 11.52 23.58 -22.55
CA SER A 408 12.62 23.29 -21.63
C SER A 408 12.93 24.52 -20.76
N GLU A 409 12.03 24.81 -19.79
CA GLU A 409 12.19 25.94 -18.86
C GLU A 409 12.83 25.51 -17.52
N GLY A 410 12.87 24.20 -17.25
CA GLY A 410 13.56 23.65 -16.07
C GLY A 410 15.06 23.88 -16.13
N VAL A 411 15.67 24.11 -14.96
CA VAL A 411 17.11 24.31 -14.80
C VAL A 411 17.73 23.09 -14.16
N PHE A 412 18.72 22.49 -14.82
CA PHE A 412 19.51 21.39 -14.29
C PHE A 412 20.92 21.89 -13.95
N SER A 413 21.35 21.71 -12.72
CA SER A 413 22.66 22.13 -12.22
C SER A 413 23.41 20.96 -11.62
N LYS A 414 24.73 20.93 -11.77
CA LYS A 414 25.53 19.84 -11.19
C LYS A 414 25.53 19.88 -9.68
N GLU A 415 25.40 18.70 -9.08
CA GLU A 415 25.61 18.45 -7.66
C GLU A 415 27.00 17.86 -7.44
N GLY A 416 27.88 18.59 -6.80
CA GLY A 416 29.26 18.17 -6.54
C GLY A 416 30.16 18.21 -7.78
N ARG A 417 31.28 17.50 -7.73
CA ARG A 417 32.25 17.39 -8.83
C ARG A 417 31.98 16.15 -9.68
N ILE A 418 31.99 16.35 -10.98
CA ILE A 418 31.87 15.29 -11.98
C ILE A 418 33.22 15.17 -12.68
N VAL A 419 33.98 14.09 -12.41
CA VAL A 419 35.37 13.98 -12.87
C VAL A 419 35.71 12.59 -13.39
N ALA A 420 36.55 12.52 -14.39
CA ALA A 420 37.19 11.28 -14.89
C ALA A 420 38.57 11.61 -15.44
N GLY A 421 39.62 10.95 -14.92
CA GLY A 421 41.01 11.25 -15.29
C GLY A 421 41.32 12.75 -15.09
N PRO A 422 41.90 13.42 -16.10
CA PRO A 422 42.21 14.85 -16.02
C PRO A 422 40.98 15.77 -16.30
N TYR A 423 39.83 15.20 -16.65
CA TYR A 423 38.68 15.98 -17.10
C TYR A 423 37.70 16.25 -15.98
N ASN A 424 37.20 17.52 -15.92
CA ASN A 424 35.98 17.88 -15.21
C ASN A 424 34.81 17.92 -16.21
N TYR A 425 33.63 17.59 -15.74
CA TYR A 425 32.40 17.73 -16.56
C TYR A 425 31.45 18.71 -15.90
N ASN A 426 30.73 19.46 -16.74
CA ASN A 426 29.71 20.41 -16.32
C ASN A 426 28.35 20.05 -16.95
N VAL A 427 27.27 20.31 -16.23
CA VAL A 427 25.90 20.16 -16.76
C VAL A 427 25.53 21.44 -17.48
N VAL A 428 25.30 21.36 -18.80
CA VAL A 428 25.10 22.52 -19.67
C VAL A 428 23.90 22.31 -20.59
N LYS A 429 23.11 23.37 -20.78
CA LYS A 429 22.05 23.39 -21.79
C LYS A 429 22.65 23.82 -23.12
N SER A 430 22.81 22.89 -24.04
CA SER A 430 23.63 23.14 -25.25
C SER A 430 22.83 23.65 -26.44
N ASP A 431 21.67 23.11 -26.73
CA ASP A 431 20.85 23.41 -27.92
C ASP A 431 19.57 24.21 -27.61
N ASN A 432 19.54 24.93 -26.48
CA ASN A 432 18.35 25.58 -25.89
C ASN A 432 17.19 24.61 -25.52
N GLN A 433 17.43 23.32 -25.66
CA GLN A 433 16.41 22.29 -25.45
C GLN A 433 16.89 21.20 -24.47
N ASN A 434 18.00 20.56 -24.77
CA ASN A 434 18.51 19.39 -24.05
C ASN A 434 19.69 19.74 -23.12
N TRP A 435 19.97 18.86 -22.15
CA TRP A 435 21.06 19.05 -21.21
C TRP A 435 22.11 17.97 -21.38
N PHE A 436 23.39 18.41 -21.34
CA PHE A 436 24.57 17.61 -21.67
C PHE A 436 25.62 17.73 -20.56
N LEU A 437 26.49 16.72 -20.48
CA LEU A 437 27.75 16.79 -19.78
C LEU A 437 28.83 17.24 -20.77
N THR A 438 29.43 18.38 -20.56
CA THR A 438 30.56 18.88 -21.36
C THR A 438 31.84 18.83 -20.55
N SER A 439 32.88 18.30 -21.14
CA SER A 439 34.20 18.19 -20.51
C SER A 439 35.04 19.47 -20.65
N GLU A 440 35.88 19.70 -19.66
CA GLU A 440 36.94 20.69 -19.68
C GLU A 440 38.19 20.14 -18.98
N ILE A 441 39.38 20.47 -19.49
CA ILE A 441 40.62 20.26 -18.76
C ILE A 441 40.83 21.51 -17.92
N PRO A 442 40.93 21.40 -16.57
CA PRO A 442 41.22 22.55 -15.73
C PRO A 442 42.56 23.17 -16.15
N ALA A 443 42.60 24.49 -16.30
CA ALA A 443 43.88 25.18 -16.48
C ALA A 443 44.83 24.79 -15.34
N GLY A 444 45.98 24.27 -15.65
CA GLY A 444 47.01 23.97 -14.65
C GLY A 444 47.37 25.21 -13.82
N PRO A 445 47.89 25.03 -12.61
CA PRO A 445 48.29 26.16 -11.74
C PRO A 445 49.37 27.03 -12.37
#